data_55b86cae9557ea9c0cae9cf42e9c7855
#
_entry.id   55b86cae9557ea9c0cae9cf42e9c7855
#
_cell.length_a   1.000
_cell.length_b   1.000
_cell.length_c   1.000
_cell.angle_alpha   90.00
_cell.angle_beta   90.00
_cell.angle_gamma   90.00
#
_symmetry.space_group_name_H-M   'P 1'
#
loop_
_entity.id
_entity.type
_entity.pdbx_description
1 polymer ?
#
loop_
_entity_poly.entity_id
_entity_poly.type
_entity_poly.pdbx_seq_one_letter_code
_entity_poly.pdbx_strand_id
1 'polypeptide(L)'
;MIVKEYNGHKPRIAESAFVAEDAVLIGDVEIQADASVWYGCVLRGDSGRIVIGEGSNVQDGCILHCDRGFAVNIGRHVTIGHGAIVHGATIEDEVLIGMRATLLNGARVESGSIVAAGALVSEHKVIPGGQLALGIPCRMKELRKEQQATIRWNAMHYIELAKTYREERAQE
;
A
#
# COMPACT_ATOMS: atom_id res chain seq x y z
N MET A 1 -3.12 10.49 15.10
CA MET A 1 -2.02 9.81 14.37
C MET A 1 -0.70 10.03 15.11
N ILE A 2 0.20 9.06 15.06
CA ILE A 2 1.55 9.17 15.62
C ILE A 2 2.50 9.44 14.45
N VAL A 3 3.13 10.62 14.43
CA VAL A 3 4.16 10.97 13.43
C VAL A 3 5.47 11.16 14.17
N LYS A 4 6.45 10.28 13.91
CA LYS A 4 7.73 10.26 14.62
C LYS A 4 8.90 10.42 13.65
N GLU A 5 9.72 11.43 13.89
CA GLU A 5 11.02 11.55 13.22
C GLU A 5 11.99 10.47 13.69
N TYR A 6 12.80 9.95 12.76
CA TYR A 6 13.86 8.99 13.03
C TYR A 6 15.09 9.29 12.15
N ASN A 7 16.26 9.40 12.74
CA ASN A 7 17.54 9.69 12.05
C ASN A 7 17.48 10.89 11.09
N GLY A 8 16.82 11.99 11.49
CA GLY A 8 16.69 13.20 10.67
C GLY A 8 15.63 13.10 9.56
N HIS A 9 14.92 12.00 9.45
CA HIS A 9 13.81 11.83 8.52
C HIS A 9 12.48 11.95 9.25
N LYS A 10 11.66 12.90 8.79
CA LYS A 10 10.29 13.10 9.28
C LYS A 10 9.30 12.71 8.19
N PRO A 11 8.23 11.99 8.51
CA PRO A 11 7.18 11.67 7.54
C PRO A 11 6.63 12.91 6.83
N ARG A 12 6.50 12.83 5.51
CA ARG A 12 5.94 13.87 4.64
C ARG A 12 4.57 13.40 4.15
N ILE A 13 3.57 14.23 4.39
CA ILE A 13 2.17 13.92 4.06
C ILE A 13 1.64 15.05 3.18
N ALA A 14 1.15 14.73 1.99
CA ALA A 14 0.51 15.71 1.11
C ALA A 14 -0.77 16.25 1.75
N GLU A 15 -1.09 17.51 1.49
CA GLU A 15 -2.24 18.20 2.05
C GLU A 15 -3.57 17.52 1.71
N SER A 16 -3.68 16.95 0.50
CA SER A 16 -4.87 16.21 0.07
C SER A 16 -4.92 14.75 0.53
N ALA A 17 -3.87 14.24 1.19
CA ALA A 17 -3.86 12.87 1.70
C ALA A 17 -4.71 12.72 2.98
N PHE A 18 -5.29 11.54 3.17
CA PHE A 18 -5.96 11.16 4.42
C PHE A 18 -5.07 10.22 5.24
N VAL A 19 -4.90 10.53 6.52
CA VAL A 19 -4.24 9.62 7.48
C VAL A 19 -5.10 9.53 8.72
N ALA A 20 -5.52 8.32 9.08
CA ALA A 20 -6.34 8.04 10.25
C ALA A 20 -5.64 8.47 11.56
N GLU A 21 -6.43 8.86 12.56
CA GLU A 21 -5.93 9.41 13.82
C GLU A 21 -5.12 8.43 14.69
N ASP A 22 -5.23 7.12 14.46
CA ASP A 22 -4.48 6.09 15.17
C ASP A 22 -3.36 5.45 14.32
N ALA A 23 -3.19 5.88 13.06
CA ALA A 23 -2.09 5.43 12.22
C ALA A 23 -0.73 5.88 12.76
N VAL A 24 0.31 5.04 12.57
CA VAL A 24 1.67 5.26 13.06
C VAL A 24 2.62 5.41 11.87
N LEU A 25 3.26 6.58 11.74
CA LEU A 25 4.22 6.91 10.69
C LEU A 25 5.57 7.25 11.32
N ILE A 26 6.63 6.52 10.98
CA ILE A 26 7.96 6.67 11.56
C ILE A 26 9.02 6.79 10.47
N GLY A 27 9.91 7.79 10.56
CA GLY A 27 11.10 7.92 9.73
C GLY A 27 10.81 8.38 8.28
N ASP A 28 11.51 7.82 7.31
CA ASP A 28 11.40 8.23 5.90
C ASP A 28 10.16 7.63 5.22
N VAL A 29 9.03 8.26 5.50
CA VAL A 29 7.73 7.93 4.91
C VAL A 29 7.23 9.11 4.09
N GLU A 30 6.77 8.86 2.87
CA GLU A 30 6.13 9.84 2.00
C GLU A 30 4.75 9.35 1.59
N ILE A 31 3.73 10.18 1.83
CA ILE A 31 2.35 9.96 1.42
C ILE A 31 1.98 11.05 0.43
N GLN A 32 1.74 10.66 -0.83
CA GLN A 32 1.48 11.57 -1.93
C GLN A 32 0.02 12.03 -1.98
N ALA A 33 -0.28 12.91 -2.94
CA ALA A 33 -1.60 13.51 -3.10
C ALA A 33 -2.70 12.45 -3.22
N ASP A 34 -3.85 12.71 -2.59
CA ASP A 34 -5.06 11.89 -2.62
C ASP A 34 -4.87 10.43 -2.15
N ALA A 35 -3.68 10.10 -1.63
CA ALA A 35 -3.44 8.81 -1.00
C ALA A 35 -4.12 8.73 0.38
N SER A 36 -4.40 7.52 0.85
CA SER A 36 -5.03 7.31 2.15
C SER A 36 -4.39 6.20 2.96
N VAL A 37 -4.20 6.45 4.27
CA VAL A 37 -3.70 5.48 5.25
C VAL A 37 -4.74 5.35 6.36
N TRP A 38 -5.29 4.16 6.49
CA TRP A 38 -6.45 3.89 7.32
C TRP A 38 -6.07 3.43 8.73
N TYR A 39 -7.08 3.07 9.52
CA TYR A 39 -6.95 2.84 10.96
C TYR A 39 -6.02 1.68 11.30
N GLY A 40 -5.24 1.85 12.36
CA GLY A 40 -4.31 0.83 12.87
C GLY A 40 -3.11 0.52 11.95
N CYS A 41 -2.89 1.29 10.90
CA CYS A 41 -1.74 1.09 10.02
C CYS A 41 -0.43 1.50 10.69
N VAL A 42 0.64 0.73 10.43
CA VAL A 42 2.01 1.06 10.85
C VAL A 42 2.92 1.13 9.63
N LEU A 43 3.44 2.33 9.34
CA LEU A 43 4.41 2.58 8.28
C LEU A 43 5.73 3.01 8.95
N ARG A 44 6.71 2.07 9.01
CA ARG A 44 7.97 2.30 9.71
C ARG A 44 9.16 2.34 8.74
N GLY A 45 9.52 3.56 8.32
CA GLY A 45 10.64 3.87 7.43
C GLY A 45 11.94 4.18 8.17
N ASP A 46 12.34 3.34 9.12
CA ASP A 46 13.56 3.50 9.94
C ASP A 46 14.78 2.79 9.33
N SER A 47 14.58 1.80 8.49
CA SER A 47 15.61 1.01 7.84
C SER A 47 15.72 1.30 6.34
N GLY A 48 14.69 1.88 5.73
CA GLY A 48 14.61 2.28 4.34
C GLY A 48 13.35 3.13 4.10
N ARG A 49 13.27 3.71 2.90
CA ARG A 49 12.19 4.61 2.51
C ARG A 49 10.89 3.87 2.23
N ILE A 50 9.77 4.49 2.58
CA ILE A 50 8.40 4.06 2.23
C ILE A 50 7.73 5.19 1.45
N VAL A 51 7.25 4.89 0.25
CA VAL A 51 6.49 5.84 -0.59
C VAL A 51 5.11 5.26 -0.88
N ILE A 52 4.07 6.03 -0.59
CA ILE A 52 2.69 5.75 -0.99
C ILE A 52 2.33 6.71 -2.11
N GLY A 53 2.17 6.18 -3.33
CA GLY A 53 1.90 6.93 -4.54
C GLY A 53 0.51 7.54 -4.56
N GLU A 54 0.33 8.51 -5.46
CA GLU A 54 -0.89 9.28 -5.64
C GLU A 54 -2.14 8.40 -5.80
N GLY A 55 -3.21 8.74 -5.07
CA GLY A 55 -4.49 8.04 -5.12
C GLY A 55 -4.46 6.59 -4.61
N SER A 56 -3.37 6.15 -3.99
CA SER A 56 -3.25 4.80 -3.42
C SER A 56 -3.81 4.74 -2.01
N ASN A 57 -4.31 3.57 -1.61
CA ASN A 57 -4.86 3.37 -0.29
C ASN A 57 -4.18 2.21 0.45
N VAL A 58 -3.88 2.44 1.73
CA VAL A 58 -3.36 1.46 2.68
C VAL A 58 -4.43 1.23 3.73
N GLN A 59 -5.16 0.13 3.59
CA GLN A 59 -6.36 -0.15 4.38
C GLN A 59 -6.00 -0.59 5.81
N ASP A 60 -7.03 -0.64 6.65
CA ASP A 60 -6.89 -0.84 8.10
C ASP A 60 -5.97 -2.00 8.49
N GLY A 61 -5.13 -1.78 9.51
CA GLY A 61 -4.26 -2.77 10.09
C GLY A 61 -3.09 -3.22 9.22
N CYS A 62 -2.79 -2.53 8.11
CA CYS A 62 -1.62 -2.87 7.28
C CYS A 62 -0.30 -2.51 7.98
N ILE A 63 0.74 -3.31 7.71
CA ILE A 63 2.09 -3.08 8.20
C ILE A 63 3.05 -2.95 7.02
N LEU A 64 3.72 -1.80 6.91
CA LEU A 64 4.72 -1.51 5.89
C LEU A 64 6.07 -1.26 6.56
N HIS A 65 7.08 -2.03 6.16
CA HIS A 65 8.45 -1.93 6.66
C HIS A 65 9.44 -2.44 5.61
N CYS A 66 10.72 -2.30 5.84
CA CYS A 66 11.77 -2.86 4.99
C CYS A 66 13.09 -3.04 5.74
N ASP A 67 13.93 -3.92 5.24
CA ASP A 67 15.32 -4.04 5.67
C ASP A 67 16.22 -3.06 4.92
N ARG A 68 17.46 -2.88 5.40
CA ARG A 68 18.46 -2.06 4.70
C ARG A 68 18.72 -2.57 3.30
N GLY A 69 18.77 -1.65 2.34
CA GLY A 69 18.96 -1.98 0.92
C GLY A 69 17.66 -2.28 0.17
N PHE A 70 16.54 -2.31 0.87
CA PHE A 70 15.22 -2.41 0.30
C PHE A 70 14.41 -1.14 0.59
N ALA A 71 13.40 -0.90 -0.22
CA ALA A 71 12.42 0.16 -0.01
C ALA A 71 11.02 -0.39 -0.22
N VAL A 72 10.02 0.25 0.36
CA VAL A 72 8.63 0.03 -0.02
C VAL A 72 8.23 1.14 -0.99
N ASN A 73 8.00 0.77 -2.23
CA ASN A 73 7.53 1.69 -3.26
C ASN A 73 6.14 1.25 -3.72
N ILE A 74 5.14 2.03 -3.37
CA ILE A 74 3.77 1.86 -3.84
C ILE A 74 3.51 2.88 -4.92
N GLY A 75 3.14 2.43 -6.12
CA GLY A 75 2.79 3.25 -7.27
C GLY A 75 1.47 4.00 -7.07
N ARG A 76 0.90 4.49 -8.17
CA ARG A 76 -0.35 5.25 -8.17
C ARG A 76 -1.56 4.33 -8.27
N HIS A 77 -2.68 4.75 -7.65
CA HIS A 77 -3.97 4.03 -7.70
C HIS A 77 -3.84 2.56 -7.27
N VAL A 78 -2.98 2.28 -6.29
CA VAL A 78 -2.79 0.95 -5.69
C VAL A 78 -3.71 0.79 -4.50
N THR A 79 -4.30 -0.39 -4.37
CA THR A 79 -5.04 -0.78 -3.16
C THR A 79 -4.22 -1.80 -2.36
N ILE A 80 -3.90 -1.48 -1.11
CA ILE A 80 -3.33 -2.42 -0.13
C ILE A 80 -4.45 -2.82 0.83
N GLY A 81 -4.96 -4.04 0.66
CA GLY A 81 -6.12 -4.56 1.40
C GLY A 81 -5.84 -4.77 2.89
N HIS A 82 -6.90 -4.71 3.70
CA HIS A 82 -6.86 -4.79 5.17
C HIS A 82 -5.92 -5.86 5.70
N GLY A 83 -5.07 -5.47 6.64
CA GLY A 83 -4.12 -6.35 7.33
C GLY A 83 -3.01 -6.93 6.47
N ALA A 84 -2.78 -6.42 5.26
CA ALA A 84 -1.67 -6.86 4.44
C ALA A 84 -0.32 -6.42 5.02
N ILE A 85 0.72 -7.21 4.75
CA ILE A 85 2.11 -6.91 5.11
C ILE A 85 2.90 -6.66 3.84
N VAL A 86 3.51 -5.46 3.72
CA VAL A 86 4.40 -5.12 2.61
C VAL A 86 5.79 -4.85 3.19
N HIS A 87 6.70 -5.79 2.96
CA HIS A 87 8.04 -5.74 3.50
C HIS A 87 9.09 -5.65 2.39
N GLY A 88 9.64 -4.44 2.17
CA GLY A 88 10.70 -4.20 1.19
C GLY A 88 10.33 -4.52 -0.27
N ALA A 89 9.08 -4.28 -0.66
CA ALA A 89 8.56 -4.65 -1.97
C ALA A 89 8.23 -3.42 -2.83
N THR A 90 8.31 -3.59 -4.14
CA THR A 90 7.86 -2.60 -5.14
C THR A 90 6.54 -3.05 -5.76
N ILE A 91 5.55 -2.19 -5.70
CA ILE A 91 4.22 -2.39 -6.27
C ILE A 91 3.99 -1.26 -7.26
N GLU A 92 3.84 -1.59 -8.54
CA GLU A 92 3.65 -0.60 -9.60
C GLU A 92 2.22 -0.05 -9.60
N ASP A 93 1.94 0.82 -10.57
CA ASP A 93 0.64 1.49 -10.70
C ASP A 93 -0.51 0.50 -10.94
N GLU A 94 -1.70 0.86 -10.46
CA GLU A 94 -2.94 0.10 -10.71
C GLU A 94 -2.83 -1.39 -10.30
N VAL A 95 -2.35 -1.66 -9.10
CA VAL A 95 -2.28 -3.00 -8.51
C VAL A 95 -3.25 -3.12 -7.34
N LEU A 96 -3.83 -4.31 -7.17
CA LEU A 96 -4.61 -4.65 -5.99
C LEU A 96 -3.91 -5.74 -5.18
N ILE A 97 -3.51 -5.41 -3.96
CA ILE A 97 -3.03 -6.36 -2.96
C ILE A 97 -4.21 -6.73 -2.06
N GLY A 98 -4.58 -7.99 -2.08
CA GLY A 98 -5.72 -8.53 -1.31
C GLY A 98 -5.46 -8.55 0.20
N MET A 99 -6.55 -8.59 0.96
CA MET A 99 -6.52 -8.62 2.43
C MET A 99 -5.57 -9.69 2.97
N ARG A 100 -4.74 -9.34 3.96
CA ARG A 100 -3.77 -10.22 4.64
C ARG A 100 -2.75 -10.88 3.71
N ALA A 101 -2.54 -10.37 2.50
CA ALA A 101 -1.43 -10.81 1.67
C ALA A 101 -0.10 -10.35 2.28
N THR A 102 0.96 -11.13 2.04
CA THR A 102 2.31 -10.82 2.52
C THR A 102 3.28 -10.76 1.35
N LEU A 103 3.99 -9.64 1.22
CA LEU A 103 5.02 -9.42 0.22
C LEU A 103 6.36 -9.23 0.94
N LEU A 104 7.40 -9.97 0.50
CA LEU A 104 8.71 -9.97 1.14
C LEU A 104 9.74 -9.15 0.35
N ASN A 105 10.93 -8.95 0.93
CA ASN A 105 12.01 -8.12 0.39
C ASN A 105 12.31 -8.40 -1.09
N GLY A 106 12.40 -7.34 -1.87
CA GLY A 106 12.71 -7.41 -3.30
C GLY A 106 11.58 -7.98 -4.16
N ALA A 107 10.43 -8.32 -3.59
CA ALA A 107 9.27 -8.70 -4.40
C ALA A 107 8.81 -7.51 -5.27
N ARG A 108 8.40 -7.80 -6.50
CA ARG A 108 7.89 -6.82 -7.44
C ARG A 108 6.56 -7.26 -8.02
N VAL A 109 5.57 -6.39 -7.95
CA VAL A 109 4.26 -6.62 -8.57
C VAL A 109 4.07 -5.57 -9.65
N GLU A 110 4.04 -6.02 -10.90
CA GLU A 110 3.91 -5.14 -12.07
C GLU A 110 2.46 -4.70 -12.27
N SER A 111 2.30 -3.60 -13.01
CA SER A 111 1.05 -2.88 -13.19
C SER A 111 -0.11 -3.76 -13.67
N GLY A 112 -1.32 -3.41 -13.22
CA GLY A 112 -2.54 -4.09 -13.62
C GLY A 112 -2.71 -5.50 -13.06
N SER A 113 -1.96 -5.88 -12.01
CA SER A 113 -1.96 -7.21 -11.39
C SER A 113 -2.77 -7.24 -10.09
N ILE A 114 -3.14 -8.43 -9.67
CA ILE A 114 -3.78 -8.70 -8.37
C ILE A 114 -2.96 -9.73 -7.60
N VAL A 115 -2.67 -9.42 -6.36
CA VAL A 115 -2.25 -10.42 -5.36
C VAL A 115 -3.49 -10.77 -4.53
N ALA A 116 -3.90 -12.03 -4.56
CA ALA A 116 -5.13 -12.47 -3.88
C ALA A 116 -5.01 -12.38 -2.35
N ALA A 117 -6.15 -12.34 -1.67
CA ALA A 117 -6.20 -12.36 -0.21
C ALA A 117 -5.43 -13.56 0.38
N GLY A 118 -4.62 -13.31 1.42
CA GLY A 118 -3.80 -14.31 2.10
C GLY A 118 -2.66 -14.91 1.28
N ALA A 119 -2.36 -14.40 0.09
CA ALA A 119 -1.26 -14.92 -0.73
C ALA A 119 0.10 -14.48 -0.16
N LEU A 120 1.13 -15.32 -0.38
CA LEU A 120 2.52 -15.02 -0.04
C LEU A 120 3.35 -14.83 -1.31
N VAL A 121 3.84 -13.61 -1.51
CA VAL A 121 4.83 -13.27 -2.54
C VAL A 121 6.21 -13.33 -1.90
N SER A 122 6.96 -14.37 -2.21
CA SER A 122 8.29 -14.63 -1.64
C SER A 122 9.31 -13.57 -2.07
N GLU A 123 10.45 -13.54 -1.37
CA GLU A 123 11.56 -12.64 -1.68
C GLU A 123 11.98 -12.70 -3.16
N HIS A 124 12.27 -11.54 -3.72
CA HIS A 124 12.73 -11.35 -5.10
C HIS A 124 11.78 -11.88 -6.19
N LYS A 125 10.58 -12.30 -5.82
CA LYS A 125 9.60 -12.79 -6.79
C LYS A 125 8.99 -11.64 -7.57
N VAL A 126 8.96 -11.81 -8.90
CA VAL A 126 8.25 -10.89 -9.80
C VAL A 126 6.90 -11.48 -10.17
N ILE A 127 5.85 -10.68 -10.01
CA ILE A 127 4.50 -10.94 -10.53
C ILE A 127 4.36 -10.09 -11.79
N PRO A 128 4.35 -10.68 -12.98
CA PRO A 128 4.23 -9.93 -14.25
C PRO A 128 2.89 -9.20 -14.36
N GLY A 129 2.88 -8.13 -15.16
CA GLY A 129 1.70 -7.31 -15.37
C GLY A 129 0.48 -8.11 -15.86
N GLY A 130 -0.71 -7.74 -15.38
CA GLY A 130 -1.97 -8.39 -15.74
C GLY A 130 -2.16 -9.81 -15.19
N GLN A 131 -1.43 -10.20 -14.16
CA GLN A 131 -1.55 -11.52 -13.54
C GLN A 131 -2.27 -11.50 -12.20
N LEU A 132 -2.91 -12.63 -11.87
CA LEU A 132 -3.43 -12.95 -10.55
C LEU A 132 -2.45 -13.88 -9.82
N ALA A 133 -1.79 -13.38 -8.76
CA ALA A 133 -0.98 -14.20 -7.86
C ALA A 133 -1.82 -14.69 -6.68
N LEU A 134 -1.85 -16.00 -6.41
CA LEU A 134 -2.69 -16.61 -5.36
C LEU A 134 -2.00 -17.79 -4.69
N GLY A 135 -2.28 -17.99 -3.40
CA GLY A 135 -1.80 -19.14 -2.60
C GLY A 135 -0.48 -18.89 -1.86
N ILE A 136 -0.01 -19.93 -1.16
CA ILE A 136 1.21 -19.93 -0.33
C ILE A 136 2.09 -21.14 -0.69
N PRO A 137 3.28 -20.96 -1.31
CA PRO A 137 3.72 -19.75 -2.01
C PRO A 137 2.81 -19.43 -3.21
N CYS A 138 2.77 -18.14 -3.62
CA CYS A 138 1.85 -17.75 -4.68
C CYS A 138 2.20 -18.36 -6.03
N ARG A 139 1.15 -18.72 -6.78
CA ARG A 139 1.18 -19.13 -8.19
C ARG A 139 0.43 -18.09 -9.02
N MET A 140 0.80 -17.95 -10.29
CA MET A 140 0.21 -16.98 -11.19
C MET A 140 -0.86 -17.63 -12.08
N LYS A 141 -1.90 -16.86 -12.38
CA LYS A 141 -2.94 -17.15 -13.38
C LYS A 141 -3.25 -15.89 -14.15
N GLU A 142 -3.79 -16.02 -15.34
CA GLU A 142 -4.32 -14.87 -16.08
C GLU A 142 -5.46 -14.21 -15.33
N LEU A 143 -5.45 -12.87 -15.36
CA LEU A 143 -6.50 -12.05 -14.78
C LEU A 143 -7.71 -12.03 -15.72
N ARG A 144 -8.91 -12.25 -15.18
CA ARG A 144 -10.15 -12.09 -15.93
C ARG A 144 -10.50 -10.60 -16.04
N LYS A 145 -11.21 -10.22 -17.10
CA LYS A 145 -11.60 -8.82 -17.36
C LYS A 145 -12.36 -8.19 -16.20
N GLU A 146 -13.25 -8.96 -15.56
CA GLU A 146 -14.04 -8.48 -14.41
C GLU A 146 -13.14 -8.17 -13.20
N GLN A 147 -12.10 -8.98 -12.98
CA GLN A 147 -11.12 -8.76 -11.91
C GLN A 147 -10.27 -7.52 -12.19
N GLN A 148 -9.89 -7.30 -13.46
CA GLN A 148 -9.14 -6.12 -13.86
C GLN A 148 -9.93 -4.83 -13.59
N ALA A 149 -11.23 -4.83 -13.84
CA ALA A 149 -12.10 -3.68 -13.55
C ALA A 149 -12.17 -3.36 -12.04
N THR A 150 -12.03 -4.36 -11.16
CA THR A 150 -12.08 -4.13 -9.70
C THR A 150 -10.86 -3.36 -9.18
N ILE A 151 -9.70 -3.42 -9.85
CA ILE A 151 -8.49 -2.70 -9.44
C ILE A 151 -8.77 -1.19 -9.40
N ARG A 152 -9.20 -0.65 -10.53
CA ARG A 152 -9.47 0.78 -10.67
C ARG A 152 -10.66 1.22 -9.80
N TRP A 153 -11.71 0.41 -9.77
CA TRP A 153 -12.88 0.73 -8.94
C TRP A 153 -12.51 0.89 -7.47
N ASN A 154 -11.70 -0.04 -6.90
CA ASN A 154 -11.27 0.05 -5.51
C ASN A 154 -10.47 1.33 -5.25
N ALA A 155 -9.48 1.65 -6.09
CA ALA A 155 -8.66 2.84 -5.90
C ALA A 155 -9.52 4.11 -5.90
N MET A 156 -10.40 4.27 -6.90
CA MET A 156 -11.28 5.44 -7.00
C MET A 156 -12.28 5.53 -5.84
N HIS A 157 -12.84 4.40 -5.41
CA HIS A 157 -13.73 4.35 -4.26
C HIS A 157 -13.04 4.88 -2.99
N TYR A 158 -11.79 4.46 -2.74
CA TYR A 158 -11.05 4.91 -1.55
C TYR A 158 -10.59 6.36 -1.63
N ILE A 159 -10.36 6.93 -2.82
CA ILE A 159 -10.12 8.36 -2.98
C ILE A 159 -11.36 9.16 -2.51
N GLU A 160 -12.55 8.80 -2.99
CA GLU A 160 -13.78 9.49 -2.60
C GLU A 160 -14.11 9.28 -1.11
N LEU A 161 -13.91 8.07 -0.60
CA LEU A 161 -14.12 7.77 0.81
C LEU A 161 -13.19 8.60 1.71
N ALA A 162 -11.90 8.67 1.36
CA ALA A 162 -10.92 9.48 2.08
C ALA A 162 -11.27 10.98 2.11
N LYS A 163 -11.86 11.50 1.03
CA LYS A 163 -12.35 12.86 0.93
C LYS A 163 -13.49 13.12 1.93
N THR A 164 -14.47 12.22 1.98
CA THR A 164 -15.57 12.29 2.95
C THR A 164 -15.06 12.33 4.39
N TYR A 165 -14.15 11.42 4.75
CA TYR A 165 -13.54 11.37 6.09
C TYR A 165 -12.77 12.64 6.45
N ARG A 166 -12.08 13.27 5.49
CA ARG A 166 -11.39 14.55 5.71
C ARG A 166 -12.37 15.69 5.93
N GLU A 167 -13.46 15.73 5.16
CA GLU A 167 -14.51 16.76 5.28
C GLU A 167 -15.23 16.66 6.63
N GLU A 168 -15.58 15.46 7.09
CA GLU A 168 -16.19 15.24 8.40
C GLU A 168 -15.26 15.68 9.53
N ARG A 169 -13.98 15.28 9.48
CA ARG A 169 -12.97 15.69 10.49
C ARG A 169 -12.78 17.21 10.56
N ALA A 170 -12.93 17.92 9.46
CA ALA A 170 -12.81 19.39 9.44
C ALA A 170 -14.00 20.11 10.10
N GLN A 171 -15.09 19.40 10.41
CA GLN A 171 -16.29 19.91 11.06
C GLN A 171 -16.33 19.61 12.57
N GLU A 172 -15.43 18.75 13.08
CA GLU A 172 -15.23 18.46 14.51
C GLU A 172 -14.32 19.49 15.19
#